data_7eb7228ddf74180d7255ff04e3cbc9f6
#
_entry.id   7eb7228ddf74180d7255ff04e3cbc9f6
#
_cell.length_a   1.000
_cell.length_b   1.000
_cell.length_c   1.000
_cell.angle_alpha   90.00
_cell.angle_beta   90.00
_cell.angle_gamma   90.00
#
_symmetry.space_group_name_H-M   'P 1'
#
loop_
_entity.id
_entity.type
_entity.pdbx_description
1 polymer ?
#
loop_
_entity_poly.entity_id
_entity_poly.type
_entity_poly.pdbx_seq_one_letter_code
_entity_poly.pdbx_strand_id
1 'polypeptide(L)'
;MMLADPSKKYRRMYQRVDLPDRQWPNNEINQAPIWMSTDLRDGNQAIFEPMNMDQKLKMFHMLVKIGFKHIEIGFPSASQIDFDFTRKLIEEDLIPEDVYIEVLVQARDHLIARTFESLVGAKRAIVHIYNSNSPTFRKKVLNVDANGAKQLAINAANKVKEYAAQYPATEWIFQYSPECFSATELEVAKDVCDAVTEIWEASPTNKVILNLPATVEVSTPNVYADQIEWMHRNLARRDGVIISVHCHNDRGCGIAASELAIMAGADRVEGCVFGNGERTGNVDVAAIALNMYTQGVAPNLDFSNINEIIATVEECTGLPVHPRHPYAGDLVFTAFSGSHQDAIKKGFEFQKNEEIWDMPYLPIDPKDLGRDYDAVIRVNSQSGKGGIAYLLESNYNVALPRRVQIEFSQIVQQHTDENGTEISAHEIWTLFQNTYVDVKNRHYQTKHYQLSDINGTQIIELDIEIDGEVQRLRGEGNGPISAMLDALQLPIDVVNYEERSISSGANAKALALIELQVKGTGKNAFGAGIHDNIVTSSIEAIIACTNRLIEQGVLTTEQVAAAAV
;
A
#
# COMPACT_ATOMS: atom_id res chain seq x y z
N MET A 1 -24.81 14.92 -21.99
CA MET A 1 -24.92 13.60 -22.64
C MET A 1 -23.70 13.34 -23.48
N MET A 2 -23.09 12.15 -23.42
CA MET A 2 -21.96 11.79 -24.27
C MET A 2 -22.41 11.69 -25.74
N LEU A 3 -21.52 12.10 -26.65
CA LEU A 3 -21.80 12.04 -28.08
C LEU A 3 -21.80 10.58 -28.56
N ALA A 4 -22.76 10.20 -29.39
CA ALA A 4 -22.79 8.89 -30.05
C ALA A 4 -21.62 8.71 -31.03
N ASP A 5 -21.21 9.79 -31.68
CA ASP A 5 -20.03 9.84 -32.56
C ASP A 5 -19.01 10.87 -32.00
N PRO A 6 -18.06 10.44 -31.16
CA PRO A 6 -17.07 11.33 -30.57
C PRO A 6 -16.06 11.88 -31.58
N SER A 7 -15.90 11.26 -32.76
CA SER A 7 -14.95 11.72 -33.79
C SER A 7 -15.27 13.12 -34.32
N LYS A 8 -16.53 13.57 -34.19
CA LYS A 8 -16.96 14.93 -34.55
C LYS A 8 -16.38 16.03 -33.63
N LYS A 9 -15.90 15.64 -32.45
CA LYS A 9 -15.38 16.57 -31.43
C LYS A 9 -13.92 16.30 -31.07
N TYR A 10 -13.52 15.05 -31.01
CA TYR A 10 -12.21 14.62 -30.55
C TYR A 10 -11.39 14.00 -31.67
N ARG A 11 -10.11 14.35 -31.69
CA ARG A 11 -9.12 13.75 -32.60
C ARG A 11 -7.87 13.36 -31.84
N ARG A 12 -7.04 12.53 -32.44
CA ARG A 12 -5.70 12.24 -31.92
C ARG A 12 -4.87 13.54 -31.90
N MET A 13 -4.29 13.89 -30.76
CA MET A 13 -3.52 15.11 -30.55
C MET A 13 -2.01 14.88 -30.71
N TYR A 14 -1.59 13.68 -31.06
CA TYR A 14 -0.21 13.29 -31.28
C TYR A 14 -0.01 12.82 -32.73
N GLN A 15 1.24 12.86 -33.18
CA GLN A 15 1.62 12.25 -34.46
C GLN A 15 1.97 10.78 -34.24
N ARG A 16 1.63 9.93 -35.23
CA ARG A 16 2.11 8.56 -35.25
C ARG A 16 3.62 8.56 -35.46
N VAL A 17 4.34 7.86 -34.60
CA VAL A 17 5.77 7.65 -34.73
C VAL A 17 6.01 6.49 -35.70
N ASP A 18 6.74 6.74 -36.79
CA ASP A 18 7.20 5.70 -37.69
C ASP A 18 8.52 5.14 -37.19
N LEU A 19 8.44 4.00 -36.50
CA LEU A 19 9.58 3.33 -35.88
C LEU A 19 9.46 1.82 -36.09
N PRO A 20 9.63 1.33 -37.35
CA PRO A 20 9.40 -0.07 -37.69
C PRO A 20 10.37 -1.04 -37.00
N ASP A 21 11.55 -0.56 -36.65
CA ASP A 21 12.65 -1.28 -35.98
C ASP A 21 12.79 -0.91 -34.51
N ARG A 22 11.69 -0.54 -33.84
CA ARG A 22 11.71 -0.17 -32.41
C ARG A 22 12.34 -1.26 -31.55
N GLN A 23 13.14 -0.87 -30.58
CA GLN A 23 13.91 -1.77 -29.71
C GLN A 23 13.37 -1.83 -28.29
N TRP A 24 12.74 -0.76 -27.82
CA TRP A 24 12.31 -0.62 -26.42
C TRP A 24 11.45 -1.81 -25.92
N PRO A 25 10.59 -2.49 -26.70
CA PRO A 25 9.77 -3.59 -26.17
C PRO A 25 10.59 -4.83 -25.75
N ASN A 26 11.85 -4.92 -26.21
CA ASN A 26 12.74 -6.03 -25.89
C ASN A 26 13.75 -5.68 -24.78
N ASN A 27 13.72 -4.43 -24.29
CA ASN A 27 14.59 -3.98 -23.23
C ASN A 27 13.98 -4.27 -21.86
N GLU A 28 14.83 -4.42 -20.86
CA GLU A 28 14.45 -4.59 -19.46
C GLU A 28 15.05 -3.47 -18.62
N ILE A 29 14.38 -3.12 -17.52
CA ILE A 29 14.90 -2.16 -16.57
C ILE A 29 15.83 -2.89 -15.61
N ASN A 30 17.14 -2.69 -15.75
CA ASN A 30 18.16 -3.40 -14.96
C ASN A 30 18.85 -2.50 -13.92
N GLN A 31 18.55 -1.21 -13.93
CA GLN A 31 19.08 -0.21 -12.98
C GLN A 31 18.10 0.92 -12.79
N ALA A 32 18.15 1.57 -11.62
CA ALA A 32 17.34 2.74 -11.34
C ALA A 32 17.71 3.91 -12.27
N PRO A 33 16.73 4.70 -12.73
CA PRO A 33 16.98 5.98 -13.35
C PRO A 33 17.46 7.00 -12.31
N ILE A 34 17.89 8.17 -12.77
CA ILE A 34 18.01 9.32 -11.89
C ILE A 34 16.59 9.74 -11.46
N TRP A 35 16.37 9.85 -10.15
CA TRP A 35 15.08 10.29 -9.62
C TRP A 35 15.05 11.78 -9.34
N MET A 36 14.00 12.44 -9.76
CA MET A 36 13.71 13.81 -9.40
C MET A 36 12.31 13.92 -8.77
N SER A 37 12.24 14.56 -7.61
CA SER A 37 10.97 14.91 -6.98
C SER A 37 10.54 16.31 -7.40
N THR A 38 9.30 16.44 -7.85
CA THR A 38 8.62 17.74 -8.08
C THR A 38 7.51 18.01 -7.07
N ASP A 39 7.51 17.31 -5.92
CA ASP A 39 6.51 17.47 -4.85
C ASP A 39 6.39 18.91 -4.36
N LEU A 40 7.51 19.62 -4.22
CA LEU A 40 7.58 21.00 -3.72
C LEU A 40 7.27 22.07 -4.78
N ARG A 41 7.18 21.68 -6.06
CA ARG A 41 6.83 22.61 -7.15
C ARG A 41 5.49 22.23 -7.77
N ASP A 42 5.42 21.20 -8.64
CA ASP A 42 4.21 20.82 -9.36
C ASP A 42 3.16 20.18 -8.43
N GLY A 43 3.64 19.37 -7.49
CA GLY A 43 2.80 18.84 -6.42
C GLY A 43 2.20 19.93 -5.53
N ASN A 44 3.00 20.92 -5.15
CA ASN A 44 2.58 22.01 -4.27
C ASN A 44 1.63 23.02 -4.96
N GLN A 45 1.85 23.34 -6.24
CA GLN A 45 1.01 24.31 -6.95
C GLN A 45 -0.41 23.79 -7.22
N ALA A 46 -0.63 22.48 -7.12
CA ALA A 46 -1.89 21.82 -7.45
C ALA A 46 -2.79 21.58 -6.21
N ILE A 47 -2.36 21.95 -5.03
CA ILE A 47 -3.14 21.81 -3.80
C ILE A 47 -3.88 23.11 -3.46
N PHE A 48 -5.03 22.97 -2.77
CA PHE A 48 -5.90 24.10 -2.48
C PHE A 48 -5.24 25.13 -1.56
N GLU A 49 -4.51 24.66 -0.55
CA GLU A 49 -3.69 25.48 0.35
C GLU A 49 -2.21 25.09 0.14
N PRO A 50 -1.43 25.87 -0.62
CA PRO A 50 -0.02 25.59 -0.83
C PRO A 50 0.76 25.50 0.47
N MET A 51 1.76 24.64 0.50
CA MET A 51 2.60 24.41 1.69
C MET A 51 3.21 25.71 2.21
N ASN A 52 3.11 25.94 3.51
CA ASN A 52 3.86 26.97 4.21
C ASN A 52 5.35 26.57 4.34
N MET A 53 6.16 27.47 4.92
CA MET A 53 7.61 27.29 5.07
C MET A 53 7.96 26.00 5.84
N ASP A 54 7.26 25.71 6.93
CA ASP A 54 7.55 24.56 7.80
C ASP A 54 7.17 23.24 7.08
N GLN A 55 6.05 23.23 6.38
CA GLN A 55 5.63 22.08 5.56
C GLN A 55 6.60 21.83 4.39
N LYS A 56 7.07 22.89 3.72
CA LYS A 56 8.09 22.78 2.66
C LYS A 56 9.40 22.19 3.21
N LEU A 57 9.86 22.62 4.37
CA LEU A 57 11.05 22.08 5.04
C LEU A 57 10.85 20.60 5.41
N LYS A 58 9.71 20.28 6.01
CA LYS A 58 9.37 18.90 6.37
C LYS A 58 9.37 17.98 5.16
N MET A 59 8.73 18.40 4.07
CA MET A 59 8.72 17.67 2.80
C MET A 59 10.13 17.53 2.22
N PHE A 60 10.92 18.60 2.18
CA PHE A 60 12.29 18.56 1.68
C PHE A 60 13.15 17.55 2.45
N HIS A 61 13.11 17.58 3.78
CA HIS A 61 13.87 16.63 4.61
C HIS A 61 13.43 15.18 4.41
N MET A 62 12.12 14.95 4.23
CA MET A 62 11.61 13.61 3.90
C MET A 62 12.14 13.13 2.54
N LEU A 63 12.11 13.97 1.52
CA LEU A 63 12.61 13.62 0.18
C LEU A 63 14.12 13.31 0.20
N VAL A 64 14.89 14.09 0.94
CA VAL A 64 16.32 13.81 1.19
C VAL A 64 16.51 12.47 1.90
N LYS A 65 15.71 12.19 2.95
CA LYS A 65 15.75 10.93 3.72
C LYS A 65 15.41 9.72 2.85
N ILE A 66 14.42 9.84 1.94
CA ILE A 66 14.08 8.79 0.97
C ILE A 66 15.26 8.51 0.02
N GLY A 67 16.09 9.51 -0.30
CA GLY A 67 17.27 9.34 -1.15
C GLY A 67 17.26 10.14 -2.45
N PHE A 68 16.30 11.04 -2.66
CA PHE A 68 16.29 11.90 -3.84
C PHE A 68 17.54 12.78 -3.90
N LYS A 69 18.15 12.85 -5.10
CA LYS A 69 19.34 13.68 -5.36
C LYS A 69 19.02 14.90 -6.22
N HIS A 70 17.92 14.91 -6.93
CA HIS A 70 17.37 16.07 -7.63
C HIS A 70 16.01 16.39 -7.03
N ILE A 71 15.85 17.61 -6.51
CA ILE A 71 14.59 18.05 -5.85
C ILE A 71 14.21 19.42 -6.40
N GLU A 72 13.09 19.50 -7.13
CA GLU A 72 12.53 20.75 -7.65
C GLU A 72 11.76 21.45 -6.53
N ILE A 73 12.33 22.53 -6.01
CA ILE A 73 11.91 23.16 -4.76
C ILE A 73 10.88 24.29 -4.94
N GLY A 74 10.66 24.73 -6.16
CA GLY A 74 9.67 25.76 -6.42
C GLY A 74 9.91 26.58 -7.69
N PHE A 75 9.17 27.71 -7.77
CA PHE A 75 9.22 28.67 -8.85
C PHE A 75 9.54 30.07 -8.28
N PRO A 76 10.81 30.36 -7.90
CA PRO A 76 11.19 31.57 -7.15
C PRO A 76 10.82 32.89 -7.83
N SER A 77 10.79 32.93 -9.16
CA SER A 77 10.41 34.13 -9.89
C SER A 77 8.89 34.40 -9.96
N ALA A 78 8.06 33.39 -9.61
CA ALA A 78 6.60 33.48 -9.60
C ALA A 78 6.02 33.63 -8.18
N SER A 79 6.74 33.16 -7.15
CA SER A 79 6.27 33.11 -5.76
C SER A 79 7.33 33.63 -4.80
N GLN A 80 6.96 34.58 -3.94
CA GLN A 80 7.85 35.08 -2.89
C GLN A 80 8.17 33.98 -1.85
N ILE A 81 7.20 33.12 -1.53
CA ILE A 81 7.42 31.98 -0.62
C ILE A 81 8.49 31.04 -1.20
N ASP A 82 8.43 30.74 -2.49
CA ASP A 82 9.44 29.87 -3.14
C ASP A 82 10.80 30.55 -3.19
N PHE A 83 10.84 31.85 -3.39
CA PHE A 83 12.07 32.65 -3.31
C PHE A 83 12.68 32.55 -1.91
N ASP A 84 11.90 32.84 -0.87
CA ASP A 84 12.34 32.82 0.52
C ASP A 84 12.74 31.41 0.97
N PHE A 85 12.02 30.38 0.49
CA PHE A 85 12.37 28.99 0.75
C PHE A 85 13.71 28.61 0.13
N THR A 86 13.95 29.00 -1.12
CA THR A 86 15.25 28.82 -1.81
C THR A 86 16.37 29.48 -1.01
N ARG A 87 16.16 30.73 -0.59
CA ARG A 87 17.14 31.47 0.23
C ARG A 87 17.42 30.78 1.55
N LYS A 88 16.36 30.35 2.26
CA LYS A 88 16.48 29.64 3.53
C LYS A 88 17.31 28.37 3.41
N LEU A 89 17.04 27.53 2.40
CA LEU A 89 17.82 26.29 2.19
C LEU A 89 19.31 26.57 2.00
N ILE A 90 19.65 27.66 1.26
CA ILE A 90 21.04 28.05 0.95
C ILE A 90 21.70 28.70 2.16
N GLU A 91 21.05 29.68 2.80
CA GLU A 91 21.63 30.49 3.87
C GLU A 91 21.82 29.71 5.18
N GLU A 92 20.96 28.74 5.45
CA GLU A 92 21.05 27.89 6.62
C GLU A 92 21.82 26.56 6.34
N ASP A 93 22.44 26.41 5.15
CA ASP A 93 23.22 25.23 4.70
C ASP A 93 22.45 23.90 4.88
N LEU A 94 21.16 23.89 4.50
CA LEU A 94 20.26 22.74 4.67
C LEU A 94 20.33 21.72 3.53
N ILE A 95 21.08 22.02 2.46
CA ILE A 95 21.16 21.19 1.27
C ILE A 95 22.35 20.23 1.42
N PRO A 96 22.13 18.89 1.43
CA PRO A 96 23.22 17.92 1.48
C PRO A 96 24.18 18.05 0.27
N GLU A 97 25.45 17.70 0.46
CA GLU A 97 26.48 17.85 -0.57
C GLU A 97 26.21 17.09 -1.87
N ASP A 98 25.42 16.02 -1.82
CA ASP A 98 25.08 15.17 -2.96
C ASP A 98 23.68 15.46 -3.54
N VAL A 99 23.03 16.55 -3.09
CA VAL A 99 21.70 16.96 -3.55
C VAL A 99 21.80 18.22 -4.41
N TYR A 100 21.12 18.20 -5.55
CA TYR A 100 20.87 19.35 -6.40
C TYR A 100 19.47 19.88 -6.16
N ILE A 101 19.37 21.17 -5.77
CA ILE A 101 18.09 21.87 -5.82
C ILE A 101 17.79 22.29 -7.25
N GLU A 102 16.55 22.11 -7.67
CA GLU A 102 16.07 22.51 -8.99
C GLU A 102 15.03 23.62 -8.85
N VAL A 103 15.07 24.60 -9.72
CA VAL A 103 14.09 25.70 -9.76
C VAL A 103 13.58 25.93 -11.17
N LEU A 104 12.25 26.06 -11.28
CA LEU A 104 11.56 26.30 -12.55
C LEU A 104 11.55 27.78 -12.91
N VAL A 105 11.65 28.08 -14.20
CA VAL A 105 11.46 29.43 -14.72
C VAL A 105 10.96 29.44 -16.16
N GLN A 106 10.02 30.33 -16.48
CA GLN A 106 9.60 30.57 -17.85
C GLN A 106 10.73 31.23 -18.68
N ALA A 107 10.74 30.95 -19.98
CA ALA A 107 11.69 31.52 -20.94
C ALA A 107 11.51 33.05 -21.14
N ARG A 108 11.71 33.82 -20.05
CA ARG A 108 11.61 35.29 -20.01
C ARG A 108 12.73 35.89 -19.20
N ASP A 109 13.48 36.86 -19.77
CA ASP A 109 14.71 37.44 -19.22
C ASP A 109 14.57 37.89 -17.75
N HIS A 110 13.58 38.74 -17.43
CA HIS A 110 13.40 39.26 -16.08
C HIS A 110 13.05 38.17 -15.03
N LEU A 111 12.39 37.09 -15.45
CA LEU A 111 12.10 35.96 -14.57
C LEU A 111 13.36 35.11 -14.34
N ILE A 112 14.18 34.91 -15.38
CA ILE A 112 15.47 34.22 -15.28
C ILE A 112 16.40 35.00 -14.34
N ALA A 113 16.49 36.33 -14.47
CA ALA A 113 17.27 37.17 -13.56
C ALA A 113 16.85 36.96 -12.10
N ARG A 114 15.54 37.03 -11.80
CA ARG A 114 15.00 36.85 -10.47
C ARG A 114 15.30 35.43 -9.91
N THR A 115 15.28 34.43 -10.77
CA THR A 115 15.62 33.05 -10.41
C THR A 115 17.08 32.95 -9.98
N PHE A 116 18.03 33.53 -10.73
CA PHE A 116 19.43 33.55 -10.35
C PHE A 116 19.67 34.33 -9.05
N GLU A 117 18.95 35.41 -8.78
CA GLU A 117 19.00 36.11 -7.49
C GLU A 117 18.67 35.16 -6.33
N SER A 118 17.68 34.28 -6.48
CA SER A 118 17.30 33.31 -5.44
C SER A 118 18.38 32.27 -5.18
N LEU A 119 19.23 31.96 -6.18
CA LEU A 119 20.24 30.90 -6.13
C LEU A 119 21.64 31.40 -5.70
N VAL A 120 21.82 32.69 -5.43
CA VAL A 120 23.11 33.24 -4.99
C VAL A 120 23.65 32.48 -3.78
N GLY A 121 24.87 31.95 -3.90
CA GLY A 121 25.52 31.17 -2.85
C GLY A 121 25.20 29.67 -2.83
N ALA A 122 24.36 29.18 -3.74
CA ALA A 122 24.14 27.75 -3.89
C ALA A 122 25.42 27.07 -4.34
N LYS A 123 25.77 25.94 -3.72
CA LYS A 123 26.94 25.11 -4.13
C LYS A 123 26.63 24.40 -5.47
N ARG A 124 25.40 23.90 -5.61
CA ARG A 124 24.90 23.15 -6.77
C ARG A 124 23.47 23.50 -7.05
N ALA A 125 23.09 23.72 -8.30
CA ALA A 125 21.73 23.98 -8.68
C ALA A 125 21.40 23.55 -10.12
N ILE A 126 20.16 23.18 -10.35
CA ILE A 126 19.58 22.94 -11.67
C ILE A 126 18.67 24.13 -11.99
N VAL A 127 18.91 24.81 -13.11
CA VAL A 127 18.02 25.86 -13.63
C VAL A 127 17.20 25.27 -14.75
N HIS A 128 15.89 25.15 -14.51
CA HIS A 128 14.93 24.53 -15.41
C HIS A 128 14.12 25.59 -16.16
N ILE A 129 14.41 25.79 -17.44
CA ILE A 129 13.62 26.67 -18.30
C ILE A 129 12.65 25.89 -19.17
N TYR A 130 11.51 26.48 -19.49
CA TYR A 130 10.53 25.89 -20.36
C TYR A 130 9.80 26.90 -21.24
N ASN A 131 9.32 26.45 -22.38
CA ASN A 131 8.27 27.09 -23.17
C ASN A 131 7.50 26.02 -23.96
N SER A 132 6.22 26.30 -24.22
CA SER A 132 5.33 25.36 -24.90
C SER A 132 5.61 25.29 -26.39
N ASN A 133 5.70 24.06 -26.92
CA ASN A 133 6.06 23.80 -28.32
C ASN A 133 4.93 23.16 -29.16
N SER A 134 3.82 22.71 -28.56
CA SER A 134 2.76 22.02 -29.31
C SER A 134 2.04 22.96 -30.27
N PRO A 135 1.48 22.45 -31.39
CA PRO A 135 0.72 23.24 -32.36
C PRO A 135 -0.40 24.05 -31.75
N THR A 136 -1.06 23.49 -30.73
CA THR A 136 -2.16 24.15 -30.01
C THR A 136 -1.65 25.39 -29.26
N PHE A 137 -0.55 25.28 -28.53
CA PHE A 137 0.02 26.41 -27.79
C PHE A 137 0.63 27.45 -28.70
N ARG A 138 1.39 27.03 -29.72
CA ARG A 138 1.96 27.94 -30.70
C ARG A 138 0.89 28.82 -31.32
N LYS A 139 -0.23 28.21 -31.77
CA LYS A 139 -1.32 28.90 -32.45
C LYS A 139 -2.22 29.72 -31.52
N LYS A 140 -2.63 29.15 -30.38
CA LYS A 140 -3.72 29.72 -29.56
C LYS A 140 -3.24 30.60 -28.41
N VAL A 141 -2.02 30.34 -27.90
CA VAL A 141 -1.49 31.00 -26.69
C VAL A 141 -0.34 31.93 -27.03
N LEU A 142 0.67 31.44 -27.74
CA LEU A 142 1.87 32.21 -28.03
C LEU A 142 1.76 33.06 -29.30
N ASN A 143 0.87 32.70 -30.22
CA ASN A 143 0.70 33.31 -31.53
C ASN A 143 2.02 33.38 -32.35
N VAL A 144 2.72 32.25 -32.37
CA VAL A 144 3.98 32.06 -33.10
C VAL A 144 3.95 30.74 -33.91
N ASP A 145 4.82 30.63 -34.88
CA ASP A 145 5.12 29.37 -35.58
C ASP A 145 6.17 28.52 -34.83
N ALA A 146 6.60 27.40 -35.41
CA ALA A 146 7.62 26.56 -34.85
C ALA A 146 8.97 27.28 -34.66
N ASN A 147 9.35 28.10 -35.61
CA ASN A 147 10.60 28.90 -35.53
C ASN A 147 10.52 29.98 -34.43
N GLY A 148 9.36 30.60 -34.25
CA GLY A 148 9.15 31.55 -33.16
C GLY A 148 9.24 30.89 -31.79
N ALA A 149 8.68 29.67 -31.60
CA ALA A 149 8.83 28.90 -30.38
C ALA A 149 10.29 28.49 -30.11
N LYS A 150 11.04 28.09 -31.15
CA LYS A 150 12.47 27.81 -31.09
C LYS A 150 13.26 29.03 -30.66
N GLN A 151 12.95 30.22 -31.21
CA GLN A 151 13.65 31.45 -30.87
C GLN A 151 13.45 31.85 -29.40
N LEU A 152 12.26 31.60 -28.82
CA LEU A 152 12.04 31.79 -27.38
C LEU A 152 12.98 30.93 -26.53
N ALA A 153 13.15 29.64 -26.87
CA ALA A 153 14.05 28.72 -26.18
C ALA A 153 15.51 29.17 -26.33
N ILE A 154 15.95 29.56 -27.55
CA ILE A 154 17.31 30.06 -27.82
C ILE A 154 17.64 31.28 -26.97
N ASN A 155 16.72 32.27 -26.95
CA ASN A 155 16.91 33.48 -26.18
C ASN A 155 17.06 33.17 -24.66
N ALA A 156 16.20 32.30 -24.14
CA ALA A 156 16.26 31.91 -22.74
C ALA A 156 17.55 31.13 -22.42
N ALA A 157 17.94 30.18 -23.26
CA ALA A 157 19.17 29.41 -23.08
C ALA A 157 20.42 30.29 -23.02
N ASN A 158 20.51 31.31 -23.91
CA ASN A 158 21.59 32.29 -23.86
C ASN A 158 21.57 33.11 -22.56
N LYS A 159 20.39 33.53 -22.09
CA LYS A 159 20.27 34.26 -20.83
C LYS A 159 20.67 33.44 -19.61
N VAL A 160 20.27 32.18 -19.56
CA VAL A 160 20.72 31.25 -18.48
C VAL A 160 22.25 31.15 -18.48
N LYS A 161 22.86 30.96 -19.64
CA LYS A 161 24.34 30.91 -19.77
C LYS A 161 24.99 32.23 -19.31
N GLU A 162 24.43 33.38 -19.71
CA GLU A 162 24.91 34.69 -19.31
C GLU A 162 24.84 34.93 -17.80
N TYR A 163 23.71 34.61 -17.17
CA TYR A 163 23.58 34.75 -15.71
C TYR A 163 24.42 33.75 -14.93
N ALA A 164 24.51 32.49 -15.34
CA ALA A 164 25.30 31.48 -14.68
C ALA A 164 26.80 31.85 -14.67
N ALA A 165 27.30 32.47 -15.72
CA ALA A 165 28.70 32.94 -15.82
C ALA A 165 29.07 33.97 -14.74
N GLN A 166 28.07 34.65 -14.13
CA GLN A 166 28.28 35.61 -13.05
C GLN A 166 28.55 34.92 -11.69
N TYR A 167 28.24 33.62 -11.59
CA TYR A 167 28.35 32.83 -10.35
C TYR A 167 29.21 31.57 -10.59
N PRO A 168 30.52 31.71 -10.91
CA PRO A 168 31.37 30.59 -11.29
C PRO A 168 31.69 29.61 -10.14
N ALA A 169 31.35 29.94 -8.89
CA ALA A 169 31.51 29.07 -7.72
C ALA A 169 30.41 28.04 -7.59
N THR A 170 29.29 28.20 -8.29
CA THR A 170 28.18 27.26 -8.29
C THR A 170 28.35 26.23 -9.39
N GLU A 171 28.15 24.97 -9.07
CA GLU A 171 28.04 23.87 -10.04
C GLU A 171 26.65 23.90 -10.67
N TRP A 172 26.57 24.31 -11.95
CA TRP A 172 25.33 24.45 -12.68
C TRP A 172 25.03 23.24 -13.54
N ILE A 173 23.79 22.76 -13.47
CA ILE A 173 23.18 21.91 -14.50
C ILE A 173 22.02 22.70 -15.11
N PHE A 174 21.89 22.67 -16.43
CA PHE A 174 20.81 23.34 -17.14
C PHE A 174 19.80 22.32 -17.64
N GLN A 175 18.52 22.65 -17.46
CA GLN A 175 17.40 21.83 -17.92
C GLN A 175 16.50 22.64 -18.84
N TYR A 176 16.07 22.01 -19.93
CA TYR A 176 15.08 22.57 -20.82
C TYR A 176 13.91 21.59 -21.02
N SER A 177 12.68 22.13 -20.95
CA SER A 177 11.46 21.41 -21.31
C SER A 177 10.78 22.02 -22.54
N PRO A 178 10.69 21.29 -23.67
CA PRO A 178 9.72 21.60 -24.72
C PRO A 178 8.32 21.22 -24.23
N GLU A 179 7.69 22.07 -23.43
CA GLU A 179 6.41 21.78 -22.78
C GLU A 179 5.37 21.29 -23.80
N CYS A 180 4.50 20.36 -23.40
CA CYS A 180 3.58 19.62 -24.28
C CYS A 180 4.30 18.77 -25.34
N PHE A 181 5.49 18.21 -25.02
CA PHE A 181 6.27 17.38 -25.94
C PHE A 181 5.44 16.26 -26.56
N SER A 182 4.68 15.51 -25.76
CA SER A 182 3.88 14.36 -26.24
C SER A 182 2.86 14.72 -27.33
N ALA A 183 2.50 16.01 -27.45
CA ALA A 183 1.60 16.54 -28.49
C ALA A 183 2.33 17.42 -29.53
N THR A 184 3.66 17.47 -29.48
CA THR A 184 4.50 18.25 -30.40
C THR A 184 5.02 17.36 -31.53
N GLU A 185 5.21 17.92 -32.72
CA GLU A 185 5.89 17.24 -33.82
C GLU A 185 7.33 16.91 -33.40
N LEU A 186 7.75 15.66 -33.58
CA LEU A 186 9.07 15.20 -33.11
C LEU A 186 10.24 15.98 -33.73
N GLU A 187 10.15 16.28 -35.01
CA GLU A 187 11.18 17.09 -35.72
C GLU A 187 11.27 18.52 -35.14
N VAL A 188 10.14 19.12 -34.75
CA VAL A 188 10.11 20.44 -34.10
C VAL A 188 10.72 20.35 -32.70
N ALA A 189 10.33 19.36 -31.91
CA ALA A 189 10.87 19.16 -30.56
C ALA A 189 12.39 18.94 -30.62
N LYS A 190 12.85 18.06 -31.52
CA LYS A 190 14.28 17.80 -31.74
C LYS A 190 15.03 19.07 -32.14
N ASP A 191 14.53 19.83 -33.11
CA ASP A 191 15.19 21.05 -33.61
C ASP A 191 15.36 22.11 -32.52
N VAL A 192 14.38 22.26 -31.64
CA VAL A 192 14.49 23.16 -30.47
C VAL A 192 15.50 22.62 -29.45
N CYS A 193 15.41 21.33 -29.11
CA CYS A 193 16.31 20.67 -28.16
C CYS A 193 17.77 20.72 -28.62
N ASP A 194 18.03 20.46 -29.91
CA ASP A 194 19.38 20.52 -30.47
C ASP A 194 19.96 21.94 -30.44
N ALA A 195 19.13 22.96 -30.69
CA ALA A 195 19.56 24.35 -30.59
C ALA A 195 19.92 24.76 -29.15
N VAL A 196 19.13 24.35 -28.16
CA VAL A 196 19.41 24.62 -26.74
C VAL A 196 20.67 23.91 -26.29
N THR A 197 20.82 22.62 -26.61
CA THR A 197 21.99 21.82 -26.20
C THR A 197 23.28 22.30 -26.87
N GLU A 198 23.19 22.92 -28.06
CA GLU A 198 24.34 23.58 -28.71
C GLU A 198 24.81 24.82 -27.94
N ILE A 199 23.87 25.68 -27.52
CA ILE A 199 24.17 26.89 -26.74
C ILE A 199 24.82 26.53 -25.40
N TRP A 200 24.34 25.49 -24.77
CA TRP A 200 24.87 25.02 -23.49
C TRP A 200 26.09 24.10 -23.62
N GLU A 201 26.57 23.87 -24.83
CA GLU A 201 27.78 23.08 -25.12
C GLU A 201 27.71 21.67 -24.51
N ALA A 202 26.52 21.03 -24.65
CA ALA A 202 26.29 19.69 -24.11
C ALA A 202 27.34 18.69 -24.62
N SER A 203 27.95 17.98 -23.68
CA SER A 203 29.01 16.98 -23.95
C SER A 203 29.01 15.91 -22.84
N PRO A 204 29.75 14.80 -23.01
CA PRO A 204 29.87 13.78 -21.96
C PRO A 204 30.36 14.31 -20.61
N THR A 205 31.14 15.39 -20.60
CA THR A 205 31.69 16.05 -19.41
C THR A 205 30.87 17.29 -18.96
N ASN A 206 29.93 17.74 -19.77
CA ASN A 206 29.02 18.86 -19.47
C ASN A 206 27.58 18.43 -19.80
N LYS A 207 26.98 17.65 -18.90
CA LYS A 207 25.65 17.10 -19.09
C LYS A 207 24.60 18.19 -18.95
N VAL A 208 23.62 18.18 -19.86
CA VAL A 208 22.41 18.98 -19.78
C VAL A 208 21.19 18.07 -19.71
N ILE A 209 20.10 18.53 -19.13
CA ILE A 209 18.87 17.77 -19.02
C ILE A 209 17.87 18.29 -20.07
N LEU A 210 17.34 17.35 -20.86
CA LEU A 210 16.18 17.58 -21.71
C LEU A 210 15.01 16.81 -21.12
N ASN A 211 14.07 17.53 -20.54
CA ASN A 211 12.84 16.94 -20.02
C ASN A 211 11.77 16.94 -21.10
N LEU A 212 11.28 15.76 -21.46
CA LEU A 212 10.32 15.52 -22.54
C LEU A 212 8.93 15.21 -21.97
N PRO A 213 8.14 16.21 -21.53
CA PRO A 213 6.96 15.96 -20.72
C PRO A 213 5.75 15.47 -21.52
N ALA A 214 5.05 14.49 -20.97
CA ALA A 214 3.65 14.24 -21.26
C ALA A 214 2.79 15.18 -20.38
N THR A 215 2.87 16.50 -20.65
CA THR A 215 2.17 17.56 -19.91
C THR A 215 0.68 17.28 -19.77
N VAL A 216 0.10 16.66 -20.80
CA VAL A 216 -1.19 15.98 -20.77
C VAL A 216 -0.99 14.63 -21.46
N GLU A 217 -1.47 13.56 -20.86
CA GLU A 217 -1.47 12.25 -21.51
C GLU A 217 -2.42 12.26 -22.73
N VAL A 218 -1.87 12.41 -23.92
CA VAL A 218 -2.66 12.47 -25.20
C VAL A 218 -2.67 11.15 -25.96
N SER A 219 -1.84 10.19 -25.53
CA SER A 219 -1.65 8.90 -26.23
C SER A 219 -1.58 7.72 -25.25
N THR A 220 -1.51 6.53 -25.76
CA THR A 220 -1.17 5.32 -24.98
C THR A 220 0.33 5.28 -24.66
N PRO A 221 0.76 4.60 -23.58
CA PRO A 221 2.15 4.54 -23.14
C PRO A 221 3.15 4.09 -24.21
N ASN A 222 2.77 3.14 -25.05
CA ASN A 222 3.62 2.67 -26.15
C ASN A 222 3.94 3.75 -27.18
N VAL A 223 3.01 4.68 -27.44
CA VAL A 223 3.26 5.81 -28.35
C VAL A 223 4.27 6.78 -27.73
N TYR A 224 4.15 7.02 -26.42
CA TYR A 224 5.10 7.86 -25.70
C TYR A 224 6.50 7.22 -25.69
N ALA A 225 6.59 5.91 -25.44
CA ALA A 225 7.86 5.18 -25.54
C ALA A 225 8.47 5.26 -26.96
N ASP A 226 7.68 5.13 -28.01
CA ASP A 226 8.14 5.35 -29.40
C ASP A 226 8.68 6.78 -29.60
N GLN A 227 8.05 7.80 -29.01
CA GLN A 227 8.54 9.18 -29.06
C GLN A 227 9.88 9.35 -28.35
N ILE A 228 10.04 8.72 -27.17
CA ILE A 228 11.28 8.77 -26.40
C ILE A 228 12.41 8.02 -27.13
N GLU A 229 12.16 6.81 -27.65
CA GLU A 229 13.18 6.09 -28.43
C GLU A 229 13.56 6.86 -29.69
N TRP A 230 12.59 7.51 -30.36
CA TRP A 230 12.88 8.34 -31.52
C TRP A 230 13.79 9.53 -31.13
N MET A 231 13.51 10.23 -30.03
CA MET A 231 14.37 11.32 -29.53
C MET A 231 15.75 10.78 -29.13
N HIS A 232 15.79 9.67 -28.40
CA HIS A 232 17.05 9.01 -28.00
C HIS A 232 17.98 8.75 -29.20
N ARG A 233 17.43 8.30 -30.33
CA ARG A 233 18.21 7.98 -31.53
C ARG A 233 18.58 9.20 -32.38
N ASN A 234 17.83 10.29 -32.29
CA ASN A 234 17.94 11.39 -33.25
C ASN A 234 18.53 12.70 -32.67
N LEU A 235 18.65 12.84 -31.35
CA LEU A 235 19.30 14.00 -30.72
C LEU A 235 20.77 14.09 -31.14
N ALA A 236 21.20 15.28 -31.60
CA ALA A 236 22.54 15.50 -32.13
C ALA A 236 23.66 15.29 -31.09
N ARG A 237 23.37 15.54 -29.80
CA ARG A 237 24.35 15.48 -28.69
C ARG A 237 23.90 14.49 -27.63
N ARG A 238 23.37 13.33 -28.04
CA ARG A 238 22.78 12.35 -27.10
C ARG A 238 23.71 12.00 -25.93
N ASP A 239 25.00 11.85 -26.17
CA ASP A 239 25.98 11.52 -25.13
C ASP A 239 26.22 12.66 -24.12
N GLY A 240 25.83 13.89 -24.44
CA GLY A 240 25.85 15.06 -23.56
C GLY A 240 24.51 15.35 -22.88
N VAL A 241 23.49 14.53 -23.15
CA VAL A 241 22.11 14.79 -22.69
C VAL A 241 21.66 13.73 -21.71
N ILE A 242 21.02 14.17 -20.63
CA ILE A 242 20.18 13.35 -19.76
C ILE A 242 18.75 13.52 -20.27
N ILE A 243 18.15 12.47 -20.84
CA ILE A 243 16.74 12.48 -21.20
C ILE A 243 15.93 12.24 -19.94
N SER A 244 15.15 13.25 -19.54
CA SER A 244 14.21 13.19 -18.44
C SER A 244 12.77 13.04 -18.96
N VAL A 245 11.94 12.31 -18.23
CA VAL A 245 10.53 12.15 -18.54
C VAL A 245 9.68 12.62 -17.36
N HIS A 246 8.60 13.36 -17.68
CA HIS A 246 7.66 13.94 -16.73
C HIS A 246 6.26 13.63 -17.22
N CYS A 247 5.66 12.57 -16.68
CA CYS A 247 4.34 12.12 -17.08
C CYS A 247 3.27 12.58 -16.10
N HIS A 248 2.22 13.25 -16.60
CA HIS A 248 0.96 13.36 -15.88
C HIS A 248 0.11 12.09 -16.05
N ASN A 249 -0.97 11.98 -15.28
CA ASN A 249 -1.75 10.75 -15.16
C ASN A 249 -3.20 10.92 -15.68
N ASP A 250 -3.40 11.78 -16.70
CA ASP A 250 -4.74 12.14 -17.22
C ASP A 250 -5.54 10.92 -17.73
N ARG A 251 -4.86 9.88 -18.16
CA ARG A 251 -5.46 8.62 -18.66
C ARG A 251 -5.29 7.45 -17.68
N GLY A 252 -4.70 7.69 -16.51
CA GLY A 252 -4.36 6.64 -15.54
C GLY A 252 -3.19 5.75 -15.98
N CYS A 253 -2.30 6.24 -16.85
CA CYS A 253 -1.21 5.44 -17.44
C CYS A 253 0.18 6.03 -17.14
N GLY A 254 0.30 7.01 -16.27
CA GLY A 254 1.56 7.72 -16.00
C GLY A 254 2.70 6.79 -15.57
N ILE A 255 2.43 5.80 -14.70
CA ILE A 255 3.40 4.78 -14.29
C ILE A 255 3.88 3.97 -15.50
N ALA A 256 2.95 3.38 -16.25
CA ALA A 256 3.29 2.58 -17.43
C ALA A 256 4.03 3.41 -18.50
N ALA A 257 3.63 4.67 -18.72
CA ALA A 257 4.30 5.56 -19.66
C ALA A 257 5.76 5.82 -19.26
N SER A 258 6.03 6.01 -17.96
CA SER A 258 7.38 6.25 -17.44
C SER A 258 8.25 5.00 -17.48
N GLU A 259 7.71 3.83 -17.10
CA GLU A 259 8.44 2.55 -17.19
C GLU A 259 8.83 2.25 -18.65
N LEU A 260 7.90 2.35 -19.59
CA LEU A 260 8.20 2.13 -21.00
C LEU A 260 9.15 3.19 -21.58
N ALA A 261 9.12 4.42 -21.05
CA ALA A 261 10.07 5.46 -21.43
C ALA A 261 11.51 5.16 -20.95
N ILE A 262 11.66 4.58 -19.75
CA ILE A 262 12.98 4.09 -19.28
C ILE A 262 13.50 2.99 -20.21
N MET A 263 12.66 2.02 -20.57
CA MET A 263 13.02 0.99 -21.55
C MET A 263 13.39 1.60 -22.91
N ALA A 264 12.78 2.73 -23.27
CA ALA A 264 13.03 3.46 -24.53
C ALA A 264 14.27 4.38 -24.51
N GLY A 265 14.99 4.45 -23.39
CA GLY A 265 16.25 5.18 -23.28
C GLY A 265 16.16 6.49 -22.50
N ALA A 266 15.13 6.71 -21.69
CA ALA A 266 15.12 7.78 -20.70
C ALA A 266 16.10 7.47 -19.57
N ASP A 267 16.83 8.50 -19.13
CA ASP A 267 17.87 8.42 -18.09
C ASP A 267 17.33 8.85 -16.72
N ARG A 268 16.27 9.68 -16.68
CA ARG A 268 15.75 10.34 -15.49
C ARG A 268 14.21 10.34 -15.51
N VAL A 269 13.62 10.20 -14.32
CA VAL A 269 12.16 10.28 -14.10
C VAL A 269 11.85 11.40 -13.12
N GLU A 270 10.94 12.28 -13.49
CA GLU A 270 10.36 13.34 -12.66
C GLU A 270 8.96 12.96 -12.24
N GLY A 271 8.64 13.13 -10.95
CA GLY A 271 7.31 12.86 -10.44
C GLY A 271 7.16 13.23 -8.98
N CYS A 272 6.03 12.86 -8.40
CA CYS A 272 5.72 13.09 -7.00
C CYS A 272 5.56 11.79 -6.23
N VAL A 273 5.89 11.80 -4.95
CA VAL A 273 5.59 10.69 -4.05
C VAL A 273 4.07 10.58 -3.92
N PHE A 274 3.54 9.40 -4.24
CA PHE A 274 2.11 9.08 -4.35
C PHE A 274 1.34 9.88 -5.42
N GLY A 275 2.03 10.51 -6.37
CA GLY A 275 1.45 10.99 -7.62
C GLY A 275 0.64 12.28 -7.53
N ASN A 276 0.86 13.13 -6.51
CA ASN A 276 0.17 14.43 -6.43
C ASN A 276 0.59 15.38 -7.56
N GLY A 277 -0.29 16.29 -7.97
CA GLY A 277 -0.01 17.30 -9.00
C GLY A 277 -1.25 17.77 -9.75
N GLU A 278 -1.02 18.58 -10.79
CA GLU A 278 -2.07 19.18 -11.59
C GLU A 278 -3.04 18.16 -12.19
N ARG A 279 -4.33 18.48 -12.20
CA ARG A 279 -5.45 17.69 -12.72
C ARG A 279 -5.57 16.31 -12.03
N THR A 280 -5.01 15.27 -12.64
CA THR A 280 -5.00 13.87 -12.12
C THR A 280 -3.69 13.51 -11.42
N GLY A 281 -2.77 14.46 -11.32
CA GLY A 281 -1.47 14.30 -10.69
C GLY A 281 -0.33 13.98 -11.64
N ASN A 282 0.87 14.00 -11.08
CA ASN A 282 2.11 13.55 -11.71
C ASN A 282 2.20 12.01 -11.64
N VAL A 283 3.19 11.44 -12.31
CA VAL A 283 3.52 10.04 -12.10
C VAL A 283 3.91 9.80 -10.64
N ASP A 284 3.46 8.68 -10.11
CA ASP A 284 3.81 8.19 -8.79
C ASP A 284 5.19 7.54 -8.78
N VAL A 285 6.17 8.25 -8.27
CA VAL A 285 7.57 7.79 -8.19
C VAL A 285 7.70 6.61 -7.21
N ALA A 286 6.95 6.59 -6.11
CA ALA A 286 6.99 5.48 -5.16
C ALA A 286 6.53 4.17 -5.80
N ALA A 287 5.47 4.22 -6.61
CA ALA A 287 4.99 3.04 -7.32
C ALA A 287 6.01 2.53 -8.36
N ILE A 288 6.65 3.41 -9.14
CA ILE A 288 7.69 2.98 -10.09
C ILE A 288 8.88 2.36 -9.36
N ALA A 289 9.36 2.98 -8.28
CA ALA A 289 10.49 2.49 -7.49
C ALA A 289 10.19 1.10 -6.89
N LEU A 290 8.99 0.91 -6.35
CA LEU A 290 8.58 -0.38 -5.76
C LEU A 290 8.27 -1.44 -6.84
N ASN A 291 7.81 -1.05 -8.02
CA ASN A 291 7.72 -1.96 -9.17
C ASN A 291 9.10 -2.50 -9.55
N MET A 292 10.15 -1.67 -9.58
CA MET A 292 11.53 -2.11 -9.80
C MET A 292 12.01 -3.03 -8.67
N TYR A 293 11.77 -2.66 -7.42
CA TYR A 293 12.15 -3.43 -6.24
C TYR A 293 11.59 -4.85 -6.29
N THR A 294 10.32 -5.00 -6.65
CA THR A 294 9.66 -6.32 -6.79
C THR A 294 10.13 -7.14 -8.00
N GLN A 295 10.91 -6.54 -8.88
CA GLN A 295 11.61 -7.21 -9.99
C GLN A 295 13.09 -7.50 -9.68
N GLY A 296 13.54 -7.26 -8.44
CA GLY A 296 14.92 -7.47 -8.02
C GLY A 296 15.89 -6.37 -8.44
N VAL A 297 15.39 -5.20 -8.83
CA VAL A 297 16.20 -4.03 -9.20
C VAL A 297 16.18 -3.01 -8.07
N ALA A 298 17.33 -2.70 -7.50
CA ALA A 298 17.45 -1.70 -6.43
C ALA A 298 17.03 -0.31 -6.93
N PRO A 299 15.99 0.32 -6.37
CA PRO A 299 15.52 1.62 -6.83
C PRO A 299 16.41 2.78 -6.35
N ASN A 300 17.31 2.56 -5.38
CA ASN A 300 18.10 3.58 -4.69
C ASN A 300 17.26 4.67 -3.99
N LEU A 301 15.99 4.36 -3.70
CA LEU A 301 15.08 5.12 -2.85
C LEU A 301 14.59 4.20 -1.72
N ASP A 302 14.50 4.73 -0.51
CA ASP A 302 14.11 3.99 0.69
C ASP A 302 12.66 4.27 1.08
N PHE A 303 11.80 3.26 0.92
CA PHE A 303 10.40 3.26 1.36
C PHE A 303 10.16 2.30 2.54
N SER A 304 11.21 1.88 3.25
CA SER A 304 11.10 0.93 4.37
C SER A 304 10.25 1.41 5.55
N ASN A 305 9.94 2.70 5.63
CA ASN A 305 8.98 3.26 6.57
C ASN A 305 7.88 4.03 5.83
N ILE A 306 7.09 3.30 5.02
CA ILE A 306 6.09 3.92 4.15
C ILE A 306 5.02 4.70 4.92
N ASN A 307 4.70 4.29 6.16
CA ASN A 307 3.68 4.96 6.97
C ASN A 307 4.12 6.36 7.42
N GLU A 308 5.41 6.57 7.75
CA GLU A 308 5.96 7.90 8.05
C GLU A 308 5.91 8.81 6.80
N ILE A 309 6.21 8.24 5.64
CA ILE A 309 6.15 8.96 4.36
C ILE A 309 4.72 9.38 4.05
N ILE A 310 3.74 8.47 4.19
CA ILE A 310 2.31 8.75 4.00
C ILE A 310 1.88 9.90 4.93
N ALA A 311 2.15 9.76 6.23
CA ALA A 311 1.76 10.78 7.22
C ALA A 311 2.36 12.16 6.88
N THR A 312 3.61 12.21 6.41
CA THR A 312 4.27 13.47 6.01
C THR A 312 3.63 14.06 4.75
N VAL A 313 3.37 13.25 3.74
CA VAL A 313 2.73 13.72 2.49
C VAL A 313 1.32 14.23 2.78
N GLU A 314 0.51 13.48 3.55
CA GLU A 314 -0.85 13.89 3.91
C GLU A 314 -0.89 15.19 4.74
N GLU A 315 0.03 15.35 5.70
CA GLU A 315 0.14 16.57 6.51
C GLU A 315 0.56 17.77 5.64
N CYS A 316 1.50 17.57 4.72
CA CYS A 316 2.02 18.66 3.87
C CYS A 316 1.06 19.06 2.75
N THR A 317 0.32 18.10 2.20
CA THR A 317 -0.58 18.35 1.05
C THR A 317 -2.04 18.58 1.46
N GLY A 318 -2.45 18.12 2.65
CA GLY A 318 -3.85 18.08 3.06
C GLY A 318 -4.70 17.05 2.29
N LEU A 319 -4.08 16.16 1.52
CA LEU A 319 -4.75 15.16 0.69
C LEU A 319 -4.44 13.75 1.20
N PRO A 320 -5.47 12.91 1.44
CA PRO A 320 -5.25 11.54 1.89
C PRO A 320 -4.73 10.65 0.75
N VAL A 321 -3.84 9.72 1.06
CA VAL A 321 -3.44 8.67 0.15
C VAL A 321 -4.61 7.70 -0.03
N HIS A 322 -4.92 7.37 -1.29
CA HIS A 322 -6.08 6.53 -1.58
C HIS A 322 -5.93 5.14 -0.94
N PRO A 323 -6.98 4.59 -0.26
CA PRO A 323 -6.88 3.29 0.43
C PRO A 323 -6.46 2.10 -0.45
N ARG A 324 -6.60 2.21 -1.77
CA ARG A 324 -6.13 1.22 -2.75
C ARG A 324 -4.98 1.73 -3.60
N HIS A 325 -4.22 2.70 -3.07
CA HIS A 325 -3.00 3.15 -3.73
C HIS A 325 -1.97 2.00 -3.79
N PRO A 326 -1.32 1.76 -4.94
CA PRO A 326 -0.31 0.70 -5.03
C PRO A 326 0.73 0.80 -3.90
N TYR A 327 0.97 -0.33 -3.21
CA TYR A 327 1.89 -0.47 -2.08
C TYR A 327 1.57 0.37 -0.82
N ALA A 328 1.04 1.58 -0.97
CA ALA A 328 0.86 2.56 0.12
C ALA A 328 -0.53 2.49 0.78
N GLY A 329 -1.57 2.13 0.05
CA GLY A 329 -2.94 2.15 0.55
C GLY A 329 -3.20 1.16 1.70
N ASP A 330 -4.11 1.50 2.61
CA ASP A 330 -4.44 0.65 3.77
C ASP A 330 -5.05 -0.70 3.40
N LEU A 331 -5.67 -0.80 2.22
CA LEU A 331 -6.35 -2.02 1.77
C LEU A 331 -5.50 -2.91 0.86
N VAL A 332 -4.26 -2.50 0.51
CA VAL A 332 -3.46 -3.24 -0.49
C VAL A 332 -2.88 -4.54 0.04
N PHE A 333 -2.72 -4.65 1.37
CA PHE A 333 -2.29 -5.88 2.05
C PHE A 333 -3.46 -6.59 2.74
N THR A 334 -4.69 -6.32 2.34
CA THR A 334 -5.90 -6.87 2.93
C THR A 334 -6.55 -7.88 1.99
N ALA A 335 -6.88 -9.05 2.50
CA ALA A 335 -7.63 -10.07 1.78
C ALA A 335 -9.01 -10.27 2.42
N PHE A 336 -10.08 -10.09 1.64
CA PHE A 336 -11.48 -10.29 2.08
C PHE A 336 -12.05 -11.63 1.66
N SER A 337 -11.62 -12.17 0.51
CA SER A 337 -12.06 -13.48 0.03
C SER A 337 -11.45 -14.61 0.86
N GLY A 338 -12.27 -15.54 1.34
CA GLY A 338 -11.81 -16.69 2.13
C GLY A 338 -10.80 -17.58 1.41
N SER A 339 -10.90 -17.72 0.07
CA SER A 339 -9.93 -18.47 -0.71
C SER A 339 -8.57 -17.76 -0.77
N HIS A 340 -8.56 -16.41 -0.84
CA HIS A 340 -7.31 -15.64 -0.78
C HIS A 340 -6.67 -15.73 0.59
N GLN A 341 -7.46 -15.62 1.67
CA GLN A 341 -6.96 -15.74 3.04
C GLN A 341 -6.33 -17.11 3.31
N ASP A 342 -6.98 -18.21 2.87
CA ASP A 342 -6.45 -19.56 2.99
C ASP A 342 -5.14 -19.73 2.20
N ALA A 343 -5.07 -19.18 0.99
CA ALA A 343 -3.86 -19.23 0.17
C ALA A 343 -2.70 -18.44 0.80
N ILE A 344 -2.95 -17.22 1.30
CA ILE A 344 -1.95 -16.40 1.98
C ILE A 344 -1.44 -17.10 3.25
N LYS A 345 -2.34 -17.66 4.07
CA LYS A 345 -1.94 -18.43 5.26
C LYS A 345 -0.98 -19.56 4.91
N LYS A 346 -1.32 -20.38 3.90
CA LYS A 346 -0.46 -21.47 3.43
C LYS A 346 0.86 -20.94 2.87
N GLY A 347 0.81 -19.85 2.11
CA GLY A 347 2.01 -19.20 1.57
C GLY A 347 2.99 -18.81 2.66
N PHE A 348 2.55 -18.17 3.75
CA PHE A 348 3.43 -17.81 4.87
C PHE A 348 4.07 -19.02 5.56
N GLU A 349 3.41 -20.18 5.61
CA GLU A 349 4.01 -21.38 6.17
C GLU A 349 5.20 -21.88 5.33
N PHE A 350 5.09 -21.82 4.00
CA PHE A 350 6.18 -22.17 3.09
C PHE A 350 7.28 -21.11 3.08
N GLN A 351 6.92 -19.82 3.06
CA GLN A 351 7.86 -18.70 2.98
C GLN A 351 8.87 -18.66 4.14
N LYS A 352 8.57 -19.28 5.29
CA LYS A 352 9.51 -19.37 6.43
C LYS A 352 10.85 -20.03 6.09
N ASN A 353 10.88 -20.87 5.06
CA ASN A 353 12.05 -21.65 4.65
C ASN A 353 12.60 -21.24 3.27
N GLU A 354 12.03 -20.19 2.66
CA GLU A 354 12.41 -19.70 1.33
C GLU A 354 13.02 -18.30 1.43
N GLU A 355 14.12 -18.06 0.70
CA GLU A 355 14.76 -16.74 0.61
C GLU A 355 14.07 -15.84 -0.42
N ILE A 356 13.53 -16.42 -1.50
CA ILE A 356 12.85 -15.70 -2.55
C ILE A 356 11.38 -15.52 -2.17
N TRP A 357 10.88 -14.29 -2.30
CA TRP A 357 9.48 -13.97 -2.07
C TRP A 357 8.61 -14.54 -3.20
N ASP A 358 7.83 -15.57 -2.88
CA ASP A 358 6.86 -16.20 -3.79
C ASP A 358 5.53 -16.44 -3.07
N MET A 359 4.80 -15.34 -2.85
CA MET A 359 3.57 -15.35 -2.06
C MET A 359 2.32 -15.21 -2.92
N PRO A 360 1.28 -16.02 -2.67
CA PRO A 360 -0.02 -15.80 -3.30
C PRO A 360 -0.57 -14.40 -2.95
N TYR A 361 -0.99 -13.65 -3.98
CA TYR A 361 -1.67 -12.35 -3.87
C TYR A 361 -0.88 -11.19 -3.25
N LEU A 362 0.34 -11.39 -2.79
CA LEU A 362 1.18 -10.36 -2.18
C LEU A 362 2.42 -10.14 -3.06
N PRO A 363 2.46 -9.06 -3.87
CA PRO A 363 3.57 -8.81 -4.78
C PRO A 363 4.86 -8.35 -4.06
N ILE A 364 4.76 -7.93 -2.81
CA ILE A 364 5.88 -7.48 -1.98
C ILE A 364 5.70 -7.99 -0.55
N ASP A 365 6.79 -8.22 0.18
CA ASP A 365 6.76 -8.44 1.62
C ASP A 365 6.37 -7.14 2.34
N PRO A 366 5.24 -7.09 3.07
CA PRO A 366 4.85 -5.91 3.83
C PRO A 366 5.93 -5.40 4.79
N LYS A 367 6.79 -6.29 5.30
CA LYS A 367 7.90 -5.93 6.21
C LYS A 367 8.93 -5.02 5.56
N ASP A 368 9.15 -5.15 4.25
CA ASP A 368 10.07 -4.28 3.51
C ASP A 368 9.59 -2.82 3.47
N LEU A 369 8.30 -2.61 3.75
CA LEU A 369 7.66 -1.29 3.84
C LEU A 369 7.40 -0.85 5.29
N GLY A 370 7.92 -1.58 6.29
CA GLY A 370 7.70 -1.31 7.71
C GLY A 370 6.26 -1.58 8.17
N ARG A 371 5.56 -2.51 7.50
CA ARG A 371 4.20 -2.94 7.84
C ARG A 371 4.20 -4.36 8.40
N ASP A 372 3.22 -4.64 9.25
CA ASP A 372 3.03 -5.96 9.85
C ASP A 372 2.08 -6.84 9.02
N TYR A 373 2.27 -8.16 9.13
CA TYR A 373 1.39 -9.13 8.49
C TYR A 373 -0.02 -9.18 9.08
N ASP A 374 -0.21 -8.73 10.30
CA ASP A 374 -1.51 -8.69 10.96
C ASP A 374 -2.51 -7.79 10.22
N ALA A 375 -2.03 -6.82 9.46
CA ALA A 375 -2.84 -5.99 8.57
C ALA A 375 -3.26 -6.69 7.28
N VAL A 376 -2.71 -7.87 6.97
CA VAL A 376 -2.93 -8.57 5.69
C VAL A 376 -4.27 -9.31 5.66
N ILE A 377 -4.75 -9.81 6.81
CA ILE A 377 -6.02 -10.55 6.90
C ILE A 377 -7.02 -9.77 7.75
N ARG A 378 -8.09 -9.30 7.11
CA ARG A 378 -9.25 -8.69 7.77
C ARG A 378 -10.49 -9.55 7.56
N VAL A 379 -11.39 -9.52 8.51
CA VAL A 379 -12.63 -10.32 8.48
C VAL A 379 -13.84 -9.40 8.35
N ASN A 380 -14.64 -9.65 7.34
CA ASN A 380 -15.95 -9.04 7.12
C ASN A 380 -16.96 -10.11 6.65
N SER A 381 -18.16 -9.71 6.26
CA SER A 381 -19.22 -10.62 5.79
C SER A 381 -18.83 -11.48 4.57
N GLN A 382 -17.80 -11.09 3.80
CA GLN A 382 -17.29 -11.84 2.65
C GLN A 382 -16.10 -12.75 3.03
N SER A 383 -15.65 -12.73 4.28
CA SER A 383 -14.48 -13.48 4.74
C SER A 383 -14.87 -14.93 5.03
N GLY A 384 -14.06 -15.85 4.56
CA GLY A 384 -14.28 -17.28 4.81
C GLY A 384 -13.65 -17.75 6.12
N LYS A 385 -13.94 -19.01 6.46
CA LYS A 385 -13.43 -19.71 7.67
C LYS A 385 -11.92 -19.67 7.88
N GLY A 386 -11.14 -19.56 6.79
CA GLY A 386 -9.67 -19.54 6.85
C GLY A 386 -9.11 -18.30 7.56
N GLY A 387 -9.69 -17.11 7.29
CA GLY A 387 -9.28 -15.86 7.95
C GLY A 387 -9.62 -15.82 9.43
N ILE A 388 -10.82 -16.30 9.79
CA ILE A 388 -11.27 -16.39 11.18
C ILE A 388 -10.37 -17.33 11.98
N ALA A 389 -10.09 -18.52 11.43
CA ALA A 389 -9.21 -19.51 12.07
C ALA A 389 -7.79 -18.97 12.26
N TYR A 390 -7.25 -18.26 11.25
CA TYR A 390 -5.93 -17.63 11.33
C TYR A 390 -5.87 -16.58 12.45
N LEU A 391 -6.85 -15.69 12.55
CA LEU A 391 -6.87 -14.65 13.58
C LEU A 391 -6.94 -15.23 15.00
N LEU A 392 -7.72 -16.28 15.21
CA LEU A 392 -7.76 -16.97 16.51
C LEU A 392 -6.45 -17.69 16.82
N GLU A 393 -5.84 -18.35 15.83
CA GLU A 393 -4.58 -19.05 16.01
C GLU A 393 -3.41 -18.10 16.26
N SER A 394 -3.29 -17.01 15.46
CA SER A 394 -2.17 -16.06 15.55
C SER A 394 -2.23 -15.19 16.80
N ASN A 395 -3.42 -14.74 17.23
CA ASN A 395 -3.55 -13.80 18.35
C ASN A 395 -3.80 -14.48 19.70
N TYR A 396 -4.44 -15.67 19.70
CA TYR A 396 -4.88 -16.33 20.94
C TYR A 396 -4.37 -17.76 21.06
N ASN A 397 -3.56 -18.25 20.10
CA ASN A 397 -3.05 -19.63 20.04
C ASN A 397 -4.17 -20.69 20.05
N VAL A 398 -5.32 -20.33 19.46
CA VAL A 398 -6.52 -21.18 19.39
C VAL A 398 -6.69 -21.73 17.99
N ALA A 399 -6.16 -22.92 17.75
CA ALA A 399 -6.38 -23.67 16.52
C ALA A 399 -7.68 -24.48 16.62
N LEU A 400 -8.69 -24.17 15.82
CA LEU A 400 -9.99 -24.84 15.84
C LEU A 400 -10.00 -26.07 14.94
N PRO A 401 -10.65 -27.19 15.38
CA PRO A 401 -10.97 -28.31 14.50
C PRO A 401 -11.81 -27.89 13.31
N ARG A 402 -11.66 -28.55 12.15
CA ARG A 402 -12.33 -28.16 10.89
C ARG A 402 -13.86 -28.01 11.02
N ARG A 403 -14.51 -28.85 11.79
CA ARG A 403 -15.97 -28.79 11.97
C ARG A 403 -16.38 -27.55 12.77
N VAL A 404 -15.62 -27.20 13.82
CA VAL A 404 -15.83 -25.98 14.60
C VAL A 404 -15.54 -24.74 13.76
N GLN A 405 -14.49 -24.76 12.90
CA GLN A 405 -14.22 -23.66 11.97
C GLN A 405 -15.41 -23.37 11.03
N ILE A 406 -16.09 -24.43 10.55
CA ILE A 406 -17.25 -24.29 9.67
C ILE A 406 -18.44 -23.64 10.42
N GLU A 407 -18.77 -24.14 11.59
CA GLU A 407 -19.87 -23.58 12.40
C GLU A 407 -19.57 -22.15 12.83
N PHE A 408 -18.37 -21.92 13.39
CA PHE A 408 -18.01 -20.60 13.90
C PHE A 408 -17.91 -19.55 12.79
N SER A 409 -17.51 -19.93 11.58
CA SER A 409 -17.51 -19.01 10.45
C SER A 409 -18.90 -18.49 10.08
N GLN A 410 -19.93 -19.33 10.22
CA GLN A 410 -21.32 -18.92 9.99
C GLN A 410 -21.79 -17.93 11.06
N ILE A 411 -21.41 -18.15 12.32
CA ILE A 411 -21.73 -17.26 13.44
C ILE A 411 -21.08 -15.90 13.27
N VAL A 412 -19.78 -15.88 12.90
CA VAL A 412 -19.07 -14.61 12.61
C VAL A 412 -19.66 -13.90 11.41
N GLN A 413 -20.02 -14.64 10.34
CA GLN A 413 -20.65 -14.06 9.16
C GLN A 413 -21.99 -13.41 9.51
N GLN A 414 -22.86 -14.11 10.26
CA GLN A 414 -24.12 -13.54 10.71
C GLN A 414 -23.90 -12.26 11.53
N HIS A 415 -22.94 -12.26 12.46
CA HIS A 415 -22.62 -11.10 13.28
C HIS A 415 -22.15 -9.90 12.44
N THR A 416 -21.31 -10.13 11.44
CA THR A 416 -20.81 -9.07 10.54
C THR A 416 -21.89 -8.57 9.57
N ASP A 417 -22.77 -9.45 9.09
CA ASP A 417 -23.92 -9.07 8.24
C ASP A 417 -24.91 -8.17 9.00
N GLU A 418 -25.17 -8.48 10.28
CA GLU A 418 -26.08 -7.69 11.13
C GLU A 418 -25.50 -6.30 11.47
N ASN A 419 -24.18 -6.19 11.65
CA ASN A 419 -23.54 -4.94 12.06
C ASN A 419 -22.97 -4.13 10.86
N GLY A 420 -22.82 -4.73 9.68
CA GLY A 420 -22.34 -4.07 8.46
C GLY A 420 -20.88 -3.59 8.52
N THR A 421 -20.05 -4.13 9.45
CA THR A 421 -18.69 -3.69 9.72
C THR A 421 -17.68 -4.83 9.66
N GLU A 422 -16.40 -4.50 9.56
CA GLU A 422 -15.32 -5.44 9.82
C GLU A 422 -15.32 -5.83 11.31
N ILE A 423 -14.87 -7.07 11.60
CA ILE A 423 -14.71 -7.57 12.96
C ILE A 423 -13.22 -7.74 13.29
N SER A 424 -12.80 -7.21 14.43
CA SER A 424 -11.42 -7.32 14.92
C SER A 424 -11.12 -8.71 15.52
N ALA A 425 -9.84 -9.06 15.65
CA ALA A 425 -9.44 -10.29 16.32
C ALA A 425 -9.97 -10.40 17.76
N HIS A 426 -10.05 -9.26 18.47
CA HIS A 426 -10.60 -9.22 19.83
C HIS A 426 -12.11 -9.49 19.87
N GLU A 427 -12.88 -8.94 18.92
CA GLU A 427 -14.31 -9.20 18.80
C GLU A 427 -14.59 -10.65 18.40
N ILE A 428 -13.78 -11.22 17.48
CA ILE A 428 -13.84 -12.65 17.12
C ILE A 428 -13.60 -13.52 18.36
N TRP A 429 -12.57 -13.19 19.16
CA TRP A 429 -12.29 -13.91 20.40
C TRP A 429 -13.44 -13.81 21.41
N THR A 430 -13.97 -12.62 21.60
CA THR A 430 -15.14 -12.39 22.47
C THR A 430 -16.38 -13.17 21.99
N LEU A 431 -16.60 -13.19 20.67
CA LEU A 431 -17.70 -13.96 20.08
C LEU A 431 -17.48 -15.47 20.27
N PHE A 432 -16.24 -15.97 20.13
CA PHE A 432 -15.90 -17.36 20.40
C PHE A 432 -16.18 -17.72 21.87
N GLN A 433 -15.72 -16.89 22.82
CA GLN A 433 -15.97 -17.12 24.25
C GLN A 433 -17.46 -17.15 24.56
N ASN A 434 -18.22 -16.16 24.10
CA ASN A 434 -19.67 -16.08 24.34
C ASN A 434 -20.44 -17.22 23.70
N THR A 435 -19.93 -17.81 22.61
CA THR A 435 -20.60 -18.89 21.90
C THR A 435 -20.31 -20.26 22.51
N TYR A 436 -19.05 -20.53 22.83
CA TYR A 436 -18.62 -21.90 23.17
C TYR A 436 -18.20 -22.09 24.62
N VAL A 437 -17.79 -21.02 25.32
CA VAL A 437 -17.29 -21.09 26.70
C VAL A 437 -18.31 -20.54 27.69
N ASP A 438 -18.66 -19.27 27.54
CA ASP A 438 -19.54 -18.52 28.44
C ASP A 438 -20.96 -18.42 27.88
N VAL A 439 -21.62 -19.56 27.69
CA VAL A 439 -22.98 -19.64 27.14
C VAL A 439 -23.94 -18.83 28.02
N LYS A 440 -24.71 -17.92 27.39
CA LYS A 440 -25.57 -16.96 28.13
C LYS A 440 -26.68 -17.61 28.94
N ASN A 441 -27.34 -18.61 28.39
CA ASN A 441 -28.44 -19.32 29.06
C ASN A 441 -27.86 -20.57 29.73
N ARG A 442 -27.45 -20.44 30.99
CA ARG A 442 -26.83 -21.52 31.76
C ARG A 442 -27.87 -22.28 32.53
N HIS A 443 -28.37 -23.38 31.95
CA HIS A 443 -29.18 -24.35 32.67
C HIS A 443 -28.36 -25.20 33.65
N TYR A 444 -27.11 -25.49 33.29
CA TYR A 444 -26.14 -26.22 34.11
C TYR A 444 -24.94 -25.32 34.44
N GLN A 445 -24.56 -25.28 35.72
CA GLN A 445 -23.34 -24.58 36.16
C GLN A 445 -22.64 -25.39 37.25
N THR A 446 -21.41 -25.84 37.03
CA THR A 446 -20.58 -26.51 38.05
C THR A 446 -20.21 -25.53 39.16
N LYS A 447 -20.47 -25.89 40.41
CA LYS A 447 -20.05 -25.12 41.60
C LYS A 447 -18.80 -25.69 42.24
N HIS A 448 -18.79 -26.98 42.48
CA HIS A 448 -17.67 -27.71 43.04
C HIS A 448 -17.67 -29.16 42.56
N TYR A 449 -16.49 -29.76 42.40
CA TYR A 449 -16.40 -31.17 42.14
C TYR A 449 -15.16 -31.79 42.83
N GLN A 450 -15.23 -33.09 43.09
CA GLN A 450 -14.13 -33.89 43.58
C GLN A 450 -14.01 -35.17 42.72
N LEU A 451 -12.78 -35.46 42.26
CA LEU A 451 -12.47 -36.70 41.57
C LEU A 451 -11.68 -37.63 42.48
N SER A 452 -12.04 -38.89 42.46
CA SER A 452 -11.33 -39.95 43.14
C SER A 452 -11.16 -41.15 42.20
N ASP A 453 -10.06 -41.91 42.38
CA ASP A 453 -9.82 -43.15 41.67
C ASP A 453 -9.98 -44.31 42.64
N ILE A 454 -10.87 -45.24 42.32
CA ILE A 454 -11.07 -46.45 43.09
C ILE A 454 -10.89 -47.67 42.17
N ASN A 455 -9.76 -48.34 42.30
CA ASN A 455 -9.42 -49.53 41.51
C ASN A 455 -9.45 -49.31 39.98
N GLY A 456 -9.05 -48.11 39.50
CA GLY A 456 -9.00 -47.77 38.10
C GLY A 456 -10.35 -47.24 37.55
N THR A 457 -11.35 -47.07 38.42
CA THR A 457 -12.61 -46.39 38.08
C THR A 457 -12.57 -44.97 38.63
N GLN A 458 -12.74 -44.00 37.77
CA GLN A 458 -12.87 -42.59 38.16
C GLN A 458 -14.28 -42.30 38.67
N ILE A 459 -14.36 -41.75 39.87
CA ILE A 459 -15.62 -41.30 40.47
C ILE A 459 -15.61 -39.81 40.59
N ILE A 460 -16.64 -39.17 40.05
CA ILE A 460 -16.89 -37.73 40.23
C ILE A 460 -18.05 -37.52 41.20
N GLU A 461 -17.83 -36.71 42.21
CA GLU A 461 -18.89 -36.11 43.02
C GLU A 461 -18.92 -34.61 42.71
N LEU A 462 -20.05 -34.09 42.25
CA LEU A 462 -20.13 -32.68 41.86
C LEU A 462 -21.39 -32.00 42.43
N ASP A 463 -21.19 -30.80 42.92
CA ASP A 463 -22.27 -29.86 43.24
C ASP A 463 -22.51 -29.00 42.00
N ILE A 464 -23.66 -29.14 41.38
CA ILE A 464 -24.06 -28.47 40.13
C ILE A 464 -25.35 -27.71 40.35
N GLU A 465 -25.41 -26.48 39.82
CA GLU A 465 -26.64 -25.73 39.75
C GLU A 465 -27.39 -26.11 38.47
N ILE A 466 -28.63 -26.53 38.58
CA ILE A 466 -29.54 -26.85 37.47
C ILE A 466 -30.76 -25.93 37.60
N ASP A 467 -30.98 -25.04 36.61
CA ASP A 467 -32.08 -24.08 36.60
C ASP A 467 -32.22 -23.25 37.91
N GLY A 468 -31.08 -22.93 38.55
CA GLY A 468 -31.02 -22.11 39.75
C GLY A 468 -31.05 -22.94 41.08
N GLU A 469 -31.20 -24.25 41.03
CA GLU A 469 -31.16 -25.14 42.20
C GLU A 469 -29.87 -25.94 42.24
N VAL A 470 -29.16 -25.94 43.38
CA VAL A 470 -27.93 -26.71 43.56
C VAL A 470 -28.26 -28.16 43.90
N GLN A 471 -27.75 -29.08 43.12
CA GLN A 471 -27.90 -30.52 43.29
C GLN A 471 -26.53 -31.19 43.41
N ARG A 472 -26.49 -32.28 44.17
CA ARG A 472 -25.27 -33.11 44.26
C ARG A 472 -25.44 -34.35 43.42
N LEU A 473 -24.56 -34.45 42.40
CA LEU A 473 -24.55 -35.60 41.48
C LEU A 473 -23.31 -36.46 41.71
N ARG A 474 -23.39 -37.76 41.38
CA ARG A 474 -22.29 -38.71 41.41
C ARG A 474 -22.30 -39.55 40.15
N GLY A 475 -21.14 -39.72 39.54
CA GLY A 475 -20.97 -40.58 38.37
C GLY A 475 -19.67 -41.35 38.40
N GLU A 476 -19.65 -42.43 37.66
CA GLU A 476 -18.51 -43.34 37.56
C GLU A 476 -18.13 -43.59 36.10
N GLY A 477 -16.81 -43.72 35.82
CA GLY A 477 -16.36 -43.96 34.45
C GLY A 477 -14.87 -44.35 34.36
N ASN A 478 -14.43 -44.62 33.16
CA ASN A 478 -13.02 -44.95 32.89
C ASN A 478 -12.10 -43.69 32.83
N GLY A 479 -12.67 -42.52 32.98
CA GLY A 479 -11.98 -41.22 33.00
C GLY A 479 -12.91 -40.09 33.40
N PRO A 480 -12.38 -38.84 33.59
CA PRO A 480 -13.18 -37.71 34.07
C PRO A 480 -14.36 -37.38 33.19
N ILE A 481 -14.20 -37.44 31.84
CA ILE A 481 -15.25 -37.18 30.86
C ILE A 481 -16.40 -38.19 30.99
N SER A 482 -16.09 -39.50 31.02
CA SER A 482 -17.13 -40.50 31.12
C SER A 482 -17.82 -40.49 32.48
N ALA A 483 -17.09 -40.22 33.58
CA ALA A 483 -17.69 -40.07 34.91
C ALA A 483 -18.62 -38.84 34.96
N MET A 484 -18.26 -37.75 34.30
CA MET A 484 -19.10 -36.55 34.21
C MET A 484 -20.39 -36.81 33.42
N LEU A 485 -20.31 -37.49 32.27
CA LEU A 485 -21.50 -37.86 31.50
C LEU A 485 -22.42 -38.80 32.25
N ASP A 486 -21.84 -39.77 33.01
CA ASP A 486 -22.63 -40.66 33.87
C ASP A 486 -23.29 -39.89 35.00
N ALA A 487 -22.62 -38.90 35.61
CA ALA A 487 -23.23 -38.06 36.64
C ALA A 487 -24.42 -37.23 36.12
N LEU A 488 -24.35 -36.76 34.88
CA LEU A 488 -25.43 -35.94 34.27
C LEU A 488 -26.63 -36.78 33.88
N GLN A 489 -26.51 -38.09 33.65
CA GLN A 489 -27.61 -39.01 33.25
C GLN A 489 -28.42 -38.53 32.01
N LEU A 490 -27.82 -37.63 31.18
CA LEU A 490 -28.45 -37.10 29.98
C LEU A 490 -28.24 -38.07 28.78
N PRO A 491 -29.16 -38.10 27.81
CA PRO A 491 -29.08 -38.93 26.63
C PRO A 491 -28.08 -38.36 25.60
N ILE A 492 -26.84 -38.16 26.00
CA ILE A 492 -25.77 -37.56 25.17
C ILE A 492 -24.56 -38.50 25.07
N ASP A 493 -23.87 -38.44 23.94
CA ASP A 493 -22.61 -39.13 23.68
C ASP A 493 -21.54 -38.17 23.19
N VAL A 494 -20.25 -38.47 23.51
CA VAL A 494 -19.12 -37.70 22.95
C VAL A 494 -18.84 -38.20 21.54
N VAL A 495 -18.87 -37.28 20.58
CA VAL A 495 -18.51 -37.54 19.18
C VAL A 495 -17.05 -37.23 18.92
N ASN A 496 -16.57 -36.11 19.48
CA ASN A 496 -15.17 -35.70 19.35
C ASN A 496 -14.73 -34.92 20.60
N TYR A 497 -13.44 -35.06 20.90
CA TYR A 497 -12.80 -34.37 22.01
C TYR A 497 -11.36 -34.07 21.66
N GLU A 498 -10.94 -32.82 21.88
CA GLU A 498 -9.57 -32.36 21.74
C GLU A 498 -9.22 -31.41 22.88
N GLU A 499 -7.98 -31.50 23.34
CA GLU A 499 -7.43 -30.57 24.32
C GLU A 499 -6.03 -30.13 23.93
N ARG A 500 -5.71 -28.87 24.28
CA ARG A 500 -4.40 -28.30 24.02
C ARG A 500 -4.08 -27.14 24.95
N SER A 501 -2.80 -26.81 25.10
CA SER A 501 -2.39 -25.60 25.79
C SER A 501 -2.54 -24.38 24.85
N ILE A 502 -3.12 -23.29 25.36
CA ILE A 502 -3.24 -21.99 24.64
C ILE A 502 -2.30 -20.93 25.19
N SER A 503 -1.51 -21.25 26.21
CA SER A 503 -0.46 -20.38 26.75
C SER A 503 0.74 -21.21 27.19
N SER A 504 1.85 -20.57 27.59
CA SER A 504 3.08 -21.22 27.99
C SER A 504 3.42 -21.00 29.48
N GLY A 505 4.20 -21.88 30.07
CA GLY A 505 4.64 -21.79 31.48
C GLY A 505 3.88 -22.69 32.42
N ALA A 506 4.21 -22.64 33.72
CA ALA A 506 3.65 -23.52 34.77
C ALA A 506 2.15 -23.29 35.02
N ASN A 507 1.65 -22.09 34.69
CA ASN A 507 0.24 -21.70 34.81
C ASN A 507 -0.42 -21.58 33.40
N ALA A 508 0.01 -22.43 32.47
CA ALA A 508 -0.54 -22.48 31.12
C ALA A 508 -2.02 -22.85 31.16
N LYS A 509 -2.85 -22.09 30.42
CA LYS A 509 -4.27 -22.42 30.26
C LYS A 509 -4.46 -23.52 29.24
N ALA A 510 -5.30 -24.49 29.57
CA ALA A 510 -5.78 -25.53 28.67
C ALA A 510 -7.10 -25.08 28.02
N LEU A 511 -7.23 -25.36 26.73
CA LEU A 511 -8.50 -25.32 26.01
C LEU A 511 -8.93 -26.74 25.74
N ALA A 512 -10.11 -27.11 26.23
CA ALA A 512 -10.80 -28.35 25.86
C ALA A 512 -11.93 -27.99 24.88
N LEU A 513 -12.04 -28.75 23.79
CA LEU A 513 -13.13 -28.66 22.81
C LEU A 513 -13.83 -30.00 22.76
N ILE A 514 -15.15 -29.99 22.91
CA ILE A 514 -15.96 -31.20 22.89
C ILE A 514 -17.12 -31.07 21.89
N GLU A 515 -17.43 -32.16 21.24
CA GLU A 515 -18.63 -32.33 20.43
C GLU A 515 -19.52 -33.40 21.09
N LEU A 516 -20.72 -32.97 21.52
CA LEU A 516 -21.73 -33.89 22.08
C LEU A 516 -22.88 -34.08 21.09
N GLN A 517 -23.40 -35.29 21.03
CA GLN A 517 -24.55 -35.64 20.21
C GLN A 517 -25.67 -36.18 21.09
N VAL A 518 -26.92 -35.78 20.85
CA VAL A 518 -28.10 -36.34 21.52
C VAL A 518 -28.43 -37.69 20.89
N LYS A 519 -28.50 -38.73 21.73
CA LYS A 519 -28.74 -40.12 21.31
C LYS A 519 -30.01 -40.25 20.47
N GLY A 520 -29.88 -40.97 19.37
CA GLY A 520 -31.03 -41.25 18.47
C GLY A 520 -31.47 -40.10 17.58
N THR A 521 -30.90 -38.88 17.69
CA THR A 521 -31.32 -37.71 16.89
C THR A 521 -30.37 -37.36 15.76
N GLY A 522 -29.08 -37.78 15.87
CA GLY A 522 -28.02 -37.34 14.96
C GLY A 522 -27.63 -35.86 15.09
N LYS A 523 -28.28 -35.10 15.97
CA LYS A 523 -27.99 -33.67 16.20
C LYS A 523 -26.89 -33.52 17.24
N ASN A 524 -25.97 -32.57 17.00
CA ASN A 524 -24.79 -32.31 17.81
C ASN A 524 -24.59 -30.82 18.07
N ALA A 525 -23.79 -30.50 19.06
CA ALA A 525 -23.25 -29.15 19.30
C ALA A 525 -21.80 -29.25 19.76
N PHE A 526 -21.09 -28.10 19.70
CA PHE A 526 -19.74 -27.95 20.23
C PHE A 526 -19.77 -27.10 21.50
N GLY A 527 -18.88 -27.42 22.44
CA GLY A 527 -18.61 -26.62 23.62
C GLY A 527 -17.10 -26.52 23.87
N ALA A 528 -16.71 -25.51 24.61
CA ALA A 528 -15.32 -25.28 24.98
C ALA A 528 -15.21 -24.96 26.48
N GLY A 529 -14.07 -25.35 27.09
CA GLY A 529 -13.69 -24.93 28.42
C GLY A 529 -12.26 -24.42 28.42
N ILE A 530 -12.01 -23.37 29.19
CA ILE A 530 -10.68 -22.73 29.29
C ILE A 530 -10.29 -22.62 30.76
N HIS A 531 -9.34 -23.39 31.22
CA HIS A 531 -8.90 -23.39 32.61
C HIS A 531 -7.39 -23.72 32.72
N ASP A 532 -6.75 -23.35 33.84
CA ASP A 532 -5.36 -23.75 34.16
C ASP A 532 -5.24 -25.23 34.60
N ASN A 533 -6.36 -25.87 34.92
CA ASN A 533 -6.46 -27.31 35.14
C ASN A 533 -7.16 -27.98 33.96
N ILE A 534 -6.50 -28.94 33.33
CA ILE A 534 -6.95 -29.65 32.14
C ILE A 534 -8.26 -30.43 32.35
N VAL A 535 -8.44 -31.04 33.53
CA VAL A 535 -9.68 -31.76 33.87
C VAL A 535 -10.85 -30.77 34.05
N THR A 536 -10.59 -29.65 34.70
CA THR A 536 -11.61 -28.60 34.87
C THR A 536 -12.03 -28.04 33.51
N SER A 537 -11.07 -27.78 32.58
CA SER A 537 -11.42 -27.30 31.25
C SER A 537 -12.29 -28.33 30.49
N SER A 538 -12.06 -29.61 30.66
CA SER A 538 -12.85 -30.69 30.04
C SER A 538 -14.27 -30.77 30.62
N ILE A 539 -14.43 -30.63 31.94
CA ILE A 539 -15.73 -30.59 32.62
C ILE A 539 -16.53 -29.33 32.18
N GLU A 540 -15.87 -28.18 32.14
CA GLU A 540 -16.49 -26.94 31.67
C GLU A 540 -16.91 -27.03 30.20
N ALA A 541 -16.11 -27.69 29.33
CA ALA A 541 -16.48 -27.91 27.93
C ALA A 541 -17.75 -28.77 27.80
N ILE A 542 -17.92 -29.80 28.61
CA ILE A 542 -19.13 -30.63 28.64
C ILE A 542 -20.34 -29.81 29.05
N ILE A 543 -20.22 -29.03 30.11
CA ILE A 543 -21.30 -28.17 30.62
C ILE A 543 -21.69 -27.09 29.57
N ALA A 544 -20.71 -26.41 28.98
CA ALA A 544 -20.96 -25.43 27.93
C ALA A 544 -21.67 -26.07 26.73
N CYS A 545 -21.23 -27.23 26.28
CA CYS A 545 -21.86 -27.96 25.18
C CYS A 545 -23.29 -28.41 25.53
N THR A 546 -23.53 -28.89 26.74
CA THR A 546 -24.86 -29.30 27.24
C THR A 546 -25.81 -28.11 27.24
N ASN A 547 -25.38 -26.94 27.75
CA ASN A 547 -26.18 -25.70 27.73
C ASN A 547 -26.53 -25.28 26.30
N ARG A 548 -25.61 -25.40 25.35
CA ARG A 548 -25.87 -25.10 23.93
C ARG A 548 -26.86 -26.08 23.30
N LEU A 549 -26.79 -27.37 23.62
CA LEU A 549 -27.78 -28.34 23.14
C LEU A 549 -29.20 -28.01 23.62
N ILE A 550 -29.34 -27.50 24.85
CA ILE A 550 -30.62 -27.04 25.40
C ILE A 550 -31.09 -25.74 24.71
N GLU A 551 -30.21 -24.76 24.61
CA GLU A 551 -30.49 -23.47 23.96
C GLU A 551 -30.92 -23.64 22.49
N GLN A 552 -30.32 -24.58 21.77
CA GLN A 552 -30.69 -24.93 20.40
C GLN A 552 -31.98 -25.79 20.29
N GLY A 553 -32.57 -26.17 21.42
CA GLY A 553 -33.76 -27.03 21.45
C GLY A 553 -33.50 -28.47 20.97
N VAL A 554 -32.24 -28.89 20.95
CA VAL A 554 -31.83 -30.25 20.57
C VAL A 554 -32.02 -31.22 21.74
N LEU A 555 -31.67 -30.76 22.93
CA LEU A 555 -31.95 -31.46 24.20
C LEU A 555 -33.20 -30.79 24.81
N THR A 556 -34.29 -31.57 25.00
CA THR A 556 -35.57 -30.99 25.46
C THR A 556 -35.59 -30.83 26.98
N THR A 557 -36.40 -29.87 27.48
CA THR A 557 -36.59 -29.67 28.92
C THR A 557 -37.20 -30.91 29.61
N GLU A 558 -37.97 -31.74 28.90
CA GLU A 558 -38.50 -33.02 29.42
C GLU A 558 -37.37 -34.04 29.63
N GLN A 559 -36.37 -34.11 28.71
CA GLN A 559 -35.21 -34.98 28.86
C GLN A 559 -34.28 -34.51 29.97
N VAL A 560 -34.16 -33.19 30.18
CA VAL A 560 -33.43 -32.58 31.29
C VAL A 560 -34.10 -32.91 32.63
N ALA A 561 -35.45 -32.75 32.72
CA ALA A 561 -36.22 -33.05 33.93
C ALA A 561 -36.19 -34.54 34.27
N ALA A 562 -36.19 -35.44 33.27
CA ALA A 562 -36.13 -36.88 33.50
C ALA A 562 -34.74 -37.34 34.02
N ALA A 563 -33.68 -36.59 33.79
CA ALA A 563 -32.34 -36.88 34.32
C ALA A 563 -32.13 -36.34 35.75
N ALA A 564 -32.98 -35.44 36.22
CA ALA A 564 -32.95 -34.82 37.55
C ALA A 564 -33.72 -35.62 38.62
N VAL A 565 -34.38 -36.74 38.26
CA VAL A 565 -35.14 -37.65 39.12
C VAL A 565 -34.31 -38.92 39.34
#